data_1fefdeeb928fd327a1b16017a8e5fc79
#
_entry.id   1fefdeeb928fd327a1b16017a8e5fc79
#
_cell.length_a   1.000
_cell.length_b   1.000
_cell.length_c   1.000
_cell.angle_alpha   90.00
_cell.angle_beta   90.00
_cell.angle_gamma   90.00
#
_symmetry.space_group_name_H-M   'P 1'
#
loop_
_entity.id
_entity.type
_entity.pdbx_description
1 polymer ?
#
loop_
_entity_poly.entity_id
_entity_poly.type
_entity_poly.pdbx_seq_one_letter_code
_entity_poly.pdbx_strand_id
1 'polypeptide(L)'
;VDSWAEGGSRTSFHLRRVHPHAELLAERVPLEGRVVLVPLCGKSVDLLFFAERAERVVGVELVGRAVEEFFAENGLSPTEVDEGVFTAGNLTIRNQSLFDLGRGDLGRVDVVYDRAALIAFPEAMRGRYVAKILELATPGTRYFLNTLEYRPSLDSPPFSVGPEEVAGYYGEWFDIEHWVDEVQPGHRMVEKFGLEELREHGFLLRRR
;
A
#
# COMPACT_ATOMS: atom_id res chain seq x y z
N VAL A 1 12.94 6.44 -4.85
CA VAL A 1 13.18 7.89 -4.88
C VAL A 1 13.39 8.37 -6.31
N ASP A 2 14.23 7.69 -7.10
CA ASP A 2 14.62 8.16 -8.44
C ASP A 2 13.45 8.13 -9.46
N SER A 3 12.49 7.23 -9.33
CA SER A 3 11.32 7.15 -10.22
C SER A 3 10.39 8.38 -10.14
N TRP A 4 10.38 9.08 -9.02
CA TRP A 4 9.63 10.33 -8.84
C TRP A 4 10.40 11.57 -9.35
N ALA A 5 11.73 11.53 -9.31
CA ALA A 5 12.57 12.61 -9.82
C ALA A 5 12.40 12.83 -11.35
N GLU A 6 12.02 11.79 -12.10
CA GLU A 6 11.83 11.83 -13.55
C GLU A 6 10.38 12.05 -14.00
N GLY A 7 9.52 12.60 -13.13
CA GLY A 7 8.19 13.09 -13.51
C GLY A 7 7.07 12.05 -13.54
N GLY A 8 7.04 11.07 -12.61
CA GLY A 8 5.85 10.25 -12.30
C GLY A 8 5.34 9.29 -13.39
N SER A 9 5.62 9.54 -14.66
CA SER A 9 5.19 8.70 -15.79
C SER A 9 5.82 7.30 -15.81
N ARG A 10 6.89 7.10 -15.04
CA ARG A 10 7.60 5.83 -14.90
C ARG A 10 7.16 5.02 -13.68
N THR A 11 6.33 5.57 -12.78
CA THR A 11 5.81 4.82 -11.65
C THR A 11 4.73 3.85 -12.14
N SER A 12 5.03 2.58 -12.08
CA SER A 12 4.18 1.49 -12.60
C SER A 12 2.83 1.38 -11.88
N PHE A 13 2.67 2.04 -10.73
CA PHE A 13 1.55 1.87 -9.81
C PHE A 13 0.62 3.09 -9.70
N HIS A 14 0.93 4.22 -10.38
CA HIS A 14 0.03 5.36 -10.39
C HIS A 14 -1.13 5.10 -11.37
N LEU A 15 -2.31 4.87 -10.80
CA LEU A 15 -3.57 4.77 -11.53
C LEU A 15 -4.38 6.04 -11.26
N ARG A 16 -5.04 6.56 -12.32
CA ARG A 16 -6.00 7.68 -12.21
C ARG A 16 -7.41 7.22 -11.83
N ARG A 17 -7.56 5.97 -11.47
CA ARG A 17 -8.83 5.35 -11.03
C ARG A 17 -8.57 4.53 -9.78
N VAL A 18 -9.61 4.33 -9.00
CA VAL A 18 -9.61 3.42 -7.86
C VAL A 18 -9.21 2.02 -8.32
N HIS A 19 -8.36 1.39 -7.53
CA HIS A 19 -7.93 0.02 -7.82
C HIS A 19 -9.05 -0.97 -7.49
N PRO A 20 -9.31 -2.00 -8.32
CA PRO A 20 -10.35 -3.01 -8.03
C PRO A 20 -10.18 -3.68 -6.66
N HIS A 21 -8.96 -3.82 -6.17
CA HIS A 21 -8.71 -4.39 -4.84
C HIS A 21 -9.13 -3.45 -3.69
N ALA A 22 -9.15 -2.14 -3.89
CA ALA A 22 -9.69 -1.21 -2.89
C ALA A 22 -11.22 -1.35 -2.81
N GLU A 23 -11.87 -1.51 -3.96
CA GLU A 23 -13.32 -1.78 -4.05
C GLU A 23 -13.64 -3.14 -3.41
N LEU A 24 -12.91 -4.20 -3.77
CA LEU A 24 -13.07 -5.54 -3.18
C LEU A 24 -12.90 -5.54 -1.65
N LEU A 25 -11.91 -4.80 -1.14
CA LEU A 25 -11.72 -4.66 0.31
C LEU A 25 -12.92 -3.99 0.96
N ALA A 26 -13.42 -2.88 0.39
CA ALA A 26 -14.55 -2.14 0.94
C ALA A 26 -15.87 -2.92 0.87
N GLU A 27 -16.05 -3.78 -0.12
CA GLU A 27 -17.21 -4.67 -0.23
C GLU A 27 -17.24 -5.74 0.87
N ARG A 28 -16.07 -6.24 1.27
CA ARG A 28 -15.95 -7.38 2.20
C ARG A 28 -15.61 -6.98 3.63
N VAL A 29 -15.04 -5.79 3.82
CA VAL A 29 -14.64 -5.26 5.12
C VAL A 29 -15.34 -3.93 5.36
N PRO A 30 -16.28 -3.85 6.32
CA PRO A 30 -16.89 -2.57 6.68
C PRO A 30 -15.81 -1.55 7.07
N LEU A 31 -15.82 -0.37 6.47
CA LEU A 31 -14.84 0.69 6.72
C LEU A 31 -15.39 1.81 7.62
N GLU A 32 -16.70 1.89 7.78
CA GLU A 32 -17.34 2.90 8.64
C GLU A 32 -16.81 2.82 10.09
N GLY A 33 -16.45 3.98 10.63
CA GLY A 33 -15.87 4.09 11.97
C GLY A 33 -14.46 3.50 12.11
N ARG A 34 -13.75 3.21 11.01
CA ARG A 34 -12.42 2.62 11.01
C ARG A 34 -11.33 3.57 10.56
N VAL A 35 -10.12 3.32 11.03
CA VAL A 35 -8.91 4.00 10.60
C VAL A 35 -8.16 3.12 9.61
N VAL A 36 -7.94 3.64 8.40
CA VAL A 36 -7.23 2.96 7.31
C VAL A 36 -5.82 3.52 7.18
N LEU A 37 -4.80 2.65 7.26
CA LEU A 37 -3.40 2.98 6.98
C LEU A 37 -3.04 2.53 5.56
N VAL A 38 -2.42 3.41 4.79
CA VAL A 38 -1.90 3.13 3.45
C VAL A 38 -0.40 3.40 3.42
N PRO A 39 0.45 2.39 3.60
CA PRO A 39 1.91 2.55 3.55
C PRO A 39 2.40 2.79 2.12
N LEU A 40 3.45 3.62 1.95
CA LEU A 40 4.05 3.98 0.66
C LEU A 40 2.98 4.42 -0.36
N CYS A 41 2.07 5.29 0.10
CA CYS A 41 0.82 5.57 -0.62
C CYS A 41 1.03 6.29 -1.97
N GLY A 42 2.20 6.88 -2.20
CA GLY A 42 2.45 7.69 -3.37
C GLY A 42 1.37 8.76 -3.54
N LYS A 43 0.82 8.86 -4.73
CA LYS A 43 -0.34 9.71 -5.04
C LYS A 43 -1.55 8.90 -5.48
N SER A 44 -1.80 7.77 -4.80
CA SER A 44 -2.93 6.88 -5.11
C SER A 44 -4.27 7.53 -4.82
N VAL A 45 -5.17 7.51 -5.79
CA VAL A 45 -6.56 7.94 -5.61
C VAL A 45 -7.36 6.99 -4.70
N ASP A 46 -6.83 5.81 -4.37
CA ASP A 46 -7.42 4.91 -3.38
C ASP A 46 -7.55 5.59 -2.00
N LEU A 47 -6.67 6.57 -1.68
CA LEU A 47 -6.77 7.38 -0.47
C LEU A 47 -8.10 8.12 -0.38
N LEU A 48 -8.56 8.71 -1.49
CA LEU A 48 -9.84 9.43 -1.55
C LEU A 48 -11.02 8.47 -1.45
N PHE A 49 -10.93 7.34 -2.13
CA PHE A 49 -11.95 6.29 -2.05
C PHE A 49 -12.17 5.79 -0.61
N PHE A 50 -11.07 5.60 0.14
CA PHE A 50 -11.15 5.24 1.55
C PHE A 50 -11.63 6.41 2.42
N ALA A 51 -11.24 7.65 2.12
CA ALA A 51 -11.67 8.83 2.89
C ALA A 51 -13.19 9.05 2.84
N GLU A 52 -13.84 8.67 1.74
CA GLU A 52 -15.30 8.72 1.63
C GLU A 52 -16.03 7.66 2.50
N ARG A 53 -15.33 6.63 2.97
CA ARG A 53 -15.93 5.43 3.60
C ARG A 53 -15.46 5.16 5.01
N ALA A 54 -14.30 5.65 5.38
CA ALA A 54 -13.65 5.40 6.66
C ALA A 54 -13.80 6.62 7.60
N GLU A 55 -13.60 6.38 8.88
CA GLU A 55 -13.50 7.49 9.87
C GLU A 55 -12.29 8.37 9.59
N ARG A 56 -11.15 7.75 9.29
CA ARG A 56 -9.89 8.42 8.99
C ARG A 56 -9.01 7.59 8.08
N VAL A 57 -8.28 8.24 7.19
CA VAL A 57 -7.27 7.63 6.34
C VAL A 57 -5.91 8.24 6.63
N VAL A 58 -4.90 7.40 6.80
CA VAL A 58 -3.53 7.83 6.98
C VAL A 58 -2.67 7.24 5.87
N GLY A 59 -2.20 8.09 4.97
CA GLY A 59 -1.17 7.75 4.00
C GLY A 59 0.22 8.01 4.58
N VAL A 60 1.21 7.20 4.21
CA VAL A 60 2.62 7.43 4.53
C VAL A 60 3.41 7.42 3.24
N GLU A 61 4.13 8.50 2.96
CA GLU A 61 4.92 8.65 1.74
C GLU A 61 6.23 9.39 2.05
N LEU A 62 7.34 8.81 1.60
CA LEU A 62 8.67 9.38 1.84
C LEU A 62 8.97 10.57 0.91
N VAL A 63 8.42 10.57 -0.29
CA VAL A 63 8.75 11.55 -1.33
C VAL A 63 7.80 12.73 -1.27
N GLY A 64 8.27 13.88 -0.76
CA GLY A 64 7.48 15.10 -0.59
C GLY A 64 6.80 15.55 -1.87
N ARG A 65 7.48 15.48 -3.01
CA ARG A 65 6.88 15.80 -4.30
C ARG A 65 5.64 14.95 -4.63
N ALA A 66 5.62 13.67 -4.27
CA ALA A 66 4.44 12.83 -4.48
C ALA A 66 3.26 13.30 -3.62
N VAL A 67 3.53 13.76 -2.39
CA VAL A 67 2.52 14.33 -1.50
C VAL A 67 1.95 15.63 -2.06
N GLU A 68 2.81 16.54 -2.49
CA GLU A 68 2.41 17.81 -3.12
C GLU A 68 1.56 17.58 -4.38
N GLU A 69 2.04 16.71 -5.29
CA GLU A 69 1.33 16.35 -6.52
C GLU A 69 -0.01 15.68 -6.23
N PHE A 70 -0.10 14.82 -5.20
CA PHE A 70 -1.36 14.20 -4.81
C PHE A 70 -2.43 15.24 -4.47
N PHE A 71 -2.13 16.19 -3.60
CA PHE A 71 -3.09 17.22 -3.21
C PHE A 71 -3.44 18.14 -4.38
N ALA A 72 -2.45 18.57 -5.16
CA ALA A 72 -2.66 19.44 -6.31
C ALA A 72 -3.51 18.78 -7.41
N GLU A 73 -3.21 17.53 -7.79
CA GLU A 73 -3.92 16.81 -8.84
C GLU A 73 -5.38 16.49 -8.47
N ASN A 74 -5.68 16.39 -7.17
CA ASN A 74 -7.03 16.12 -6.67
C ASN A 74 -7.77 17.40 -6.22
N GLY A 75 -7.20 18.59 -6.43
CA GLY A 75 -7.85 19.86 -6.09
C GLY A 75 -8.05 20.07 -4.59
N LEU A 76 -7.23 19.43 -3.77
CA LEU A 76 -7.28 19.53 -2.32
C LEU A 76 -6.31 20.59 -1.80
N SER A 77 -6.75 21.34 -0.77
CA SER A 77 -5.91 22.31 -0.08
C SER A 77 -5.59 21.78 1.32
N PRO A 78 -4.44 21.10 1.49
CA PRO A 78 -4.08 20.55 2.80
C PRO A 78 -3.64 21.63 3.77
N THR A 79 -3.82 21.36 5.08
CA THR A 79 -3.19 22.08 6.16
C THR A 79 -2.03 21.26 6.71
N GLU A 80 -0.85 21.84 6.81
CA GLU A 80 0.25 21.23 7.56
C GLU A 80 0.01 21.45 9.06
N VAL A 81 -0.27 20.38 9.78
CA VAL A 81 -0.64 20.42 11.22
C VAL A 81 0.54 20.12 12.12
N ASP A 82 1.59 19.52 11.58
CA ASP A 82 2.89 19.26 12.21
C ASP A 82 3.90 19.11 11.07
N GLU A 83 5.20 19.11 11.37
CA GLU A 83 6.27 18.99 10.38
C GLU A 83 6.05 17.71 9.52
N GLY A 84 5.84 17.91 8.23
CA GLY A 84 5.58 16.81 7.27
C GLY A 84 4.24 16.11 7.47
N VAL A 85 3.29 16.66 8.22
CA VAL A 85 1.95 16.07 8.43
C VAL A 85 0.89 16.95 7.79
N PHE A 86 0.35 16.51 6.68
CA PHE A 86 -0.62 17.22 5.87
C PHE A 86 -2.01 16.62 6.00
N THR A 87 -3.03 17.45 6.27
CA THR A 87 -4.42 17.01 6.44
C THR A 87 -5.37 17.72 5.48
N ALA A 88 -6.35 16.98 4.97
CA ALA A 88 -7.49 17.50 4.22
C ALA A 88 -8.74 16.69 4.61
N GLY A 89 -9.63 17.27 5.39
CA GLY A 89 -10.77 16.57 5.98
C GLY A 89 -10.30 15.44 6.91
N ASN A 90 -10.74 14.20 6.64
CA ASN A 90 -10.36 13.01 7.39
C ASN A 90 -9.16 12.25 6.79
N LEU A 91 -8.54 12.81 5.75
CA LEU A 91 -7.31 12.28 5.16
C LEU A 91 -6.10 12.99 5.74
N THR A 92 -5.13 12.22 6.21
CA THR A 92 -3.81 12.67 6.63
C THR A 92 -2.75 12.00 5.78
N ILE A 93 -1.78 12.74 5.26
CA ILE A 93 -0.56 12.16 4.66
C ILE A 93 0.64 12.59 5.51
N ARG A 94 1.43 11.60 5.94
CA ARG A 94 2.69 11.81 6.64
C ARG A 94 3.84 11.68 5.65
N ASN A 95 4.51 12.79 5.39
CA ASN A 95 5.68 12.84 4.53
C ASN A 95 6.94 12.45 5.30
N GLN A 96 7.09 11.18 5.56
CA GLN A 96 8.23 10.62 6.30
C GLN A 96 8.45 9.14 5.96
N SER A 97 9.56 8.60 6.45
CA SER A 97 9.80 7.16 6.33
C SER A 97 8.81 6.38 7.19
N LEU A 98 8.21 5.32 6.61
CA LEU A 98 7.37 4.38 7.36
C LEU A 98 8.12 3.76 8.56
N PHE A 99 9.43 3.59 8.42
CA PHE A 99 10.26 2.97 9.45
C PHE A 99 10.47 3.85 10.70
N ASP A 100 10.23 5.15 10.57
CA ASP A 100 10.39 6.11 11.66
C ASP A 100 9.09 6.34 12.45
N LEU A 101 7.96 5.77 11.95
CA LEU A 101 6.67 5.83 12.63
C LEU A 101 6.59 4.84 13.81
N GLY A 102 6.00 5.31 14.91
CA GLY A 102 5.54 4.47 16.01
C GLY A 102 4.01 4.40 16.08
N ARG A 103 3.48 3.54 16.94
CA ARG A 103 2.03 3.47 17.20
C ARG A 103 1.45 4.80 17.70
N GLY A 104 2.23 5.54 18.47
CA GLY A 104 1.81 6.84 19.00
C GLY A 104 1.49 7.86 17.92
N ASP A 105 2.18 7.80 16.78
CA ASP A 105 2.00 8.73 15.67
C ASP A 105 0.70 8.48 14.88
N LEU A 106 0.24 7.24 14.86
CA LEU A 106 -0.93 6.80 14.09
C LEU A 106 -2.19 6.66 14.94
N GLY A 107 -2.02 6.34 16.23
CA GLY A 107 -3.11 5.93 17.10
C GLY A 107 -3.66 4.56 16.66
N ARG A 108 -5.00 4.43 16.67
CA ARG A 108 -5.68 3.20 16.23
C ARG A 108 -5.48 2.97 14.74
N VAL A 109 -5.16 1.73 14.35
CA VAL A 109 -5.13 1.25 12.98
C VAL A 109 -6.01 0.01 12.87
N ASP A 110 -7.15 0.12 12.20
CA ASP A 110 -8.12 -0.97 12.06
C ASP A 110 -7.91 -1.76 10.77
N VAL A 111 -7.48 -1.06 9.72
CA VAL A 111 -7.25 -1.64 8.40
C VAL A 111 -5.91 -1.13 7.85
N VAL A 112 -5.12 -2.02 7.29
CA VAL A 112 -3.94 -1.68 6.46
C VAL A 112 -4.25 -2.06 5.03
N TYR A 113 -4.07 -1.13 4.10
CA TYR A 113 -4.18 -1.38 2.67
C TYR A 113 -2.81 -1.23 2.01
N ASP A 114 -2.18 -2.37 1.75
CA ASP A 114 -0.87 -2.46 1.11
C ASP A 114 -1.02 -2.85 -0.35
N ARG A 115 -0.98 -1.86 -1.20
CA ARG A 115 -0.88 -2.06 -2.64
C ARG A 115 0.49 -1.62 -3.13
N ALA A 116 1.32 -2.60 -3.41
CA ALA A 116 2.67 -2.42 -3.91
C ALA A 116 3.71 -1.88 -2.90
N ALA A 117 3.43 -1.87 -1.59
CA ALA A 117 4.44 -1.47 -0.61
C ALA A 117 5.43 -2.61 -0.31
N LEU A 118 4.96 -3.80 0.06
CA LEU A 118 5.85 -4.96 0.31
C LEU A 118 6.75 -5.25 -0.90
N ILE A 119 6.19 -5.28 -2.09
CA ILE A 119 6.90 -5.61 -3.34
C ILE A 119 7.82 -4.47 -3.84
N ALA A 120 7.80 -3.31 -3.20
CA ALA A 120 8.77 -2.25 -3.46
C ALA A 120 10.13 -2.51 -2.80
N PHE A 121 10.17 -3.42 -1.81
CA PHE A 121 11.40 -3.73 -1.08
C PHE A 121 12.10 -4.97 -1.62
N PRO A 122 13.44 -4.90 -1.78
CA PRO A 122 14.23 -6.10 -2.04
C PRO A 122 14.13 -7.07 -0.85
N GLU A 123 14.34 -8.36 -1.10
CA GLU A 123 14.18 -9.43 -0.11
C GLU A 123 14.87 -9.13 1.23
N ALA A 124 16.09 -8.62 1.19
CA ALA A 124 16.86 -8.26 2.38
C ALA A 124 16.18 -7.19 3.28
N MET A 125 15.23 -6.42 2.75
CA MET A 125 14.51 -5.39 3.51
C MET A 125 13.08 -5.80 3.90
N ARG A 126 12.52 -6.84 3.28
CA ARG A 126 11.12 -7.25 3.52
C ARG A 126 10.87 -7.63 4.98
N GLY A 127 11.83 -8.35 5.61
CA GLY A 127 11.73 -8.67 7.05
C GLY A 127 11.58 -7.43 7.94
N ARG A 128 12.30 -6.35 7.62
CA ARG A 128 12.17 -5.07 8.33
C ARG A 128 10.81 -4.41 8.10
N TYR A 129 10.31 -4.47 6.85
CA TYR A 129 8.98 -3.95 6.52
C TYR A 129 7.88 -4.73 7.27
N VAL A 130 7.93 -6.07 7.24
CA VAL A 130 7.01 -6.95 7.97
C VAL A 130 7.01 -6.64 9.47
N ALA A 131 8.19 -6.51 10.08
CA ALA A 131 8.32 -6.14 11.49
C ALA A 131 7.66 -4.77 11.79
N LYS A 132 7.80 -3.80 10.89
CA LYS A 132 7.14 -2.50 11.03
C LYS A 132 5.62 -2.62 10.93
N ILE A 133 5.08 -3.38 10.00
CA ILE A 133 3.63 -3.63 9.91
C ILE A 133 3.13 -4.35 11.17
N LEU A 134 3.87 -5.33 11.68
CA LEU A 134 3.54 -6.02 12.94
C LEU A 134 3.54 -5.09 14.16
N GLU A 135 4.45 -4.11 14.18
CA GLU A 135 4.48 -3.07 15.21
C GLU A 135 3.24 -2.19 15.15
N LEU A 136 2.82 -1.77 13.95
CA LEU A 136 1.70 -0.84 13.76
C LEU A 136 0.32 -1.53 13.87
N ALA A 137 0.22 -2.78 13.46
CA ALA A 137 -0.99 -3.59 13.54
C ALA A 137 -1.20 -4.13 14.96
N THR A 138 -2.41 -4.01 15.48
CA THR A 138 -2.83 -4.58 16.76
C THR A 138 -3.75 -5.80 16.57
N PRO A 139 -3.97 -6.66 17.58
CA PRO A 139 -4.94 -7.74 17.47
C PRO A 139 -6.29 -7.23 16.94
N GLY A 140 -6.82 -7.93 15.93
CA GLY A 140 -8.03 -7.52 15.21
C GLY A 140 -7.83 -6.61 14.00
N THR A 141 -6.64 -6.03 13.79
CA THR A 141 -6.33 -5.30 12.55
C THR A 141 -6.49 -6.22 11.34
N ARG A 142 -7.16 -5.71 10.30
CA ARG A 142 -7.26 -6.35 8.98
C ARG A 142 -6.23 -5.74 8.05
N TYR A 143 -5.45 -6.59 7.43
CA TYR A 143 -4.40 -6.15 6.50
C TYR A 143 -4.66 -6.76 5.13
N PHE A 144 -5.03 -5.92 4.17
CA PHE A 144 -5.12 -6.31 2.77
C PHE A 144 -3.76 -6.10 2.11
N LEU A 145 -3.20 -7.18 1.59
CA LEU A 145 -1.90 -7.20 0.92
C LEU A 145 -2.07 -7.60 -0.53
N ASN A 146 -1.63 -6.73 -1.45
CA ASN A 146 -1.51 -7.03 -2.86
C ASN A 146 -0.05 -7.33 -3.22
N THR A 147 0.19 -8.44 -3.91
CA THR A 147 1.50 -8.80 -4.43
C THR A 147 1.43 -9.20 -5.91
N LEU A 148 2.59 -9.25 -6.53
CA LEU A 148 2.79 -9.78 -7.88
C LEU A 148 3.75 -10.95 -7.81
N GLU A 149 3.41 -12.05 -8.49
CA GLU A 149 4.30 -13.18 -8.72
C GLU A 149 4.59 -13.30 -10.21
N TYR A 150 5.86 -13.38 -10.59
CA TYR A 150 6.23 -13.43 -12.00
C TYR A 150 7.61 -14.07 -12.24
N ARG A 151 7.87 -14.47 -13.47
CA ARG A 151 9.15 -15.02 -13.95
C ARG A 151 9.53 -14.40 -15.30
N PRO A 152 10.86 -14.23 -15.56
CA PRO A 152 11.97 -14.31 -14.60
C PRO A 152 11.91 -13.19 -13.56
N SER A 153 12.61 -13.36 -12.44
CA SER A 153 12.75 -12.31 -11.42
C SER A 153 13.51 -11.10 -11.96
N LEU A 154 13.15 -9.92 -11.47
CA LEU A 154 13.80 -8.65 -11.81
C LEU A 154 14.66 -8.16 -10.64
N ASP A 155 15.73 -7.44 -10.97
CA ASP A 155 16.65 -6.82 -9.98
C ASP A 155 16.16 -5.45 -9.47
N SER A 156 14.97 -5.02 -9.89
CA SER A 156 14.37 -3.74 -9.51
C SER A 156 12.88 -3.90 -9.23
N PRO A 157 12.29 -3.03 -8.35
CA PRO A 157 10.89 -3.08 -8.03
C PRO A 157 9.98 -2.79 -9.24
N PRO A 158 8.76 -3.36 -9.23
CA PRO A 158 8.21 -4.21 -8.19
C PRO A 158 8.82 -5.60 -8.20
N PHE A 159 9.19 -6.12 -7.04
CA PHE A 159 9.77 -7.47 -6.93
C PHE A 159 8.68 -8.54 -6.90
N SER A 160 9.00 -9.74 -7.39
CA SER A 160 8.12 -10.89 -7.31
C SER A 160 8.01 -11.38 -5.86
N VAL A 161 6.76 -11.58 -5.40
CA VAL A 161 6.43 -12.13 -4.06
C VAL A 161 5.21 -13.03 -4.20
N GLY A 162 5.42 -14.32 -4.08
CA GLY A 162 4.37 -15.33 -4.19
C GLY A 162 3.70 -15.69 -2.85
N PRO A 163 2.65 -16.54 -2.91
CA PRO A 163 1.87 -16.93 -1.72
C PRO A 163 2.69 -17.62 -0.63
N GLU A 164 3.67 -18.45 -0.99
CA GLU A 164 4.52 -19.14 -0.03
C GLU A 164 5.37 -18.15 0.78
N GLU A 165 5.88 -17.11 0.12
CA GLU A 165 6.67 -16.07 0.78
C GLU A 165 5.80 -15.22 1.71
N VAL A 166 4.57 -14.89 1.28
CA VAL A 166 3.59 -14.20 2.15
C VAL A 166 3.26 -15.04 3.38
N ALA A 167 3.04 -16.35 3.21
CA ALA A 167 2.80 -17.26 4.33
C ALA A 167 4.01 -17.34 5.27
N GLY A 168 5.22 -17.33 4.73
CA GLY A 168 6.46 -17.33 5.52
C GLY A 168 6.63 -16.06 6.36
N TYR A 169 6.29 -14.89 5.83
CA TYR A 169 6.40 -13.61 6.54
C TYR A 169 5.31 -13.40 7.59
N TYR A 170 4.08 -13.81 7.31
CA TYR A 170 2.92 -13.38 8.10
C TYR A 170 2.19 -14.52 8.81
N GLY A 171 2.41 -15.78 8.43
CA GLY A 171 1.64 -16.93 8.91
C GLY A 171 1.75 -17.20 10.42
N GLU A 172 2.81 -16.73 11.09
CA GLU A 172 2.95 -16.81 12.55
C GLU A 172 1.99 -15.84 13.27
N TRP A 173 1.69 -14.70 12.64
CA TRP A 173 1.04 -13.57 13.30
C TRP A 173 -0.38 -13.30 12.81
N PHE A 174 -0.73 -13.81 11.64
CA PHE A 174 -2.00 -13.56 11.01
C PHE A 174 -2.67 -14.84 10.53
N ASP A 175 -4.00 -14.83 10.54
CA ASP A 175 -4.79 -15.75 9.74
C ASP A 175 -4.87 -15.17 8.31
N ILE A 176 -4.49 -15.97 7.30
CA ILE A 176 -4.35 -15.52 5.91
C ILE A 176 -5.44 -16.14 5.05
N GLU A 177 -6.22 -15.30 4.38
CA GLU A 177 -7.16 -15.69 3.34
C GLU A 177 -6.63 -15.19 1.99
N HIS A 178 -6.54 -16.07 0.98
CA HIS A 178 -6.14 -15.72 -0.37
C HIS A 178 -7.40 -15.40 -1.18
N TRP A 179 -7.64 -14.11 -1.44
CA TRP A 179 -8.87 -13.62 -2.07
C TRP A 179 -8.79 -13.47 -3.58
N VAL A 180 -7.59 -13.16 -4.08
CA VAL A 180 -7.33 -12.94 -5.52
C VAL A 180 -6.11 -13.75 -5.92
N ASP A 181 -6.25 -14.51 -7.00
CA ASP A 181 -5.18 -15.25 -7.68
C ASP A 181 -5.47 -15.22 -9.18
N GLU A 182 -4.97 -14.20 -9.88
CA GLU A 182 -5.31 -13.93 -11.26
C GLU A 182 -4.08 -13.81 -12.14
N VAL A 183 -4.09 -14.54 -13.25
CA VAL A 183 -3.10 -14.36 -14.32
C VAL A 183 -3.40 -13.05 -15.06
N GLN A 184 -2.41 -12.19 -15.20
CA GLN A 184 -2.51 -10.87 -15.81
C GLN A 184 -1.72 -10.78 -17.14
N PRO A 185 -2.19 -11.45 -18.22
CA PRO A 185 -1.43 -11.51 -19.47
C PRO A 185 -1.29 -10.15 -20.16
N GLY A 186 -2.24 -9.24 -19.91
CA GLY A 186 -2.22 -7.87 -20.44
C GLY A 186 -1.50 -6.86 -19.53
N HIS A 187 -0.87 -7.30 -18.45
CA HIS A 187 -0.16 -6.39 -17.57
C HIS A 187 1.08 -5.83 -18.28
N ARG A 188 1.25 -4.52 -18.27
CA ARG A 188 2.34 -3.81 -18.99
C ARG A 188 3.75 -4.32 -18.68
N MET A 189 3.97 -4.93 -17.51
CA MET A 189 5.26 -5.52 -17.17
C MET A 189 5.58 -6.75 -17.99
N VAL A 190 4.56 -7.51 -18.42
CA VAL A 190 4.74 -8.72 -19.24
C VAL A 190 5.46 -8.36 -20.53
N GLU A 191 4.95 -7.38 -21.26
CA GLU A 191 5.57 -6.90 -22.50
C GLU A 191 6.89 -6.15 -22.23
N LYS A 192 6.88 -5.22 -21.27
CA LYS A 192 8.03 -4.35 -20.98
C LYS A 192 9.29 -5.10 -20.56
N PHE A 193 9.13 -6.20 -19.81
CA PHE A 193 10.25 -6.97 -19.24
C PHE A 193 10.37 -8.40 -19.80
N GLY A 194 9.52 -8.77 -20.76
CA GLY A 194 9.52 -10.09 -21.36
C GLY A 194 9.20 -11.23 -20.36
N LEU A 195 8.24 -10.98 -19.47
CA LEU A 195 7.88 -11.97 -18.46
C LEU A 195 7.11 -13.12 -19.10
N GLU A 196 7.36 -14.35 -18.65
CA GLU A 196 6.65 -15.55 -19.10
C GLU A 196 5.21 -15.58 -18.57
N GLU A 197 5.05 -15.27 -17.30
CA GLU A 197 3.76 -15.17 -16.60
C GLU A 197 3.85 -14.09 -15.53
N LEU A 198 2.76 -13.39 -15.33
CA LEU A 198 2.55 -12.51 -14.18
C LEU A 198 1.20 -12.83 -13.56
N ARG A 199 1.21 -13.11 -12.26
CA ARG A 199 0.02 -13.29 -11.42
C ARG A 199 -0.11 -12.15 -10.43
N GLU A 200 -1.32 -11.68 -10.27
CA GLU A 200 -1.67 -10.73 -9.22
C GLU A 200 -2.38 -11.47 -8.08
N HIS A 201 -1.90 -11.27 -6.87
CA HIS A 201 -2.45 -11.84 -5.66
C HIS A 201 -3.03 -10.76 -4.74
N GLY A 202 -4.15 -11.09 -4.09
CA GLY A 202 -4.73 -10.29 -3.02
C GLY A 202 -5.00 -11.18 -1.81
N PHE A 203 -4.49 -10.77 -0.66
CA PHE A 203 -4.65 -11.50 0.59
C PHE A 203 -5.36 -10.63 1.63
N LEU A 204 -6.30 -11.20 2.38
CA LEU A 204 -6.73 -10.62 3.63
C LEU A 204 -6.05 -11.34 4.80
N LEU A 205 -5.31 -10.59 5.59
CA LEU A 205 -4.62 -11.04 6.77
C LEU A 205 -5.32 -10.46 8.00
N ARG A 206 -5.69 -11.32 8.96
CA ARG A 206 -6.30 -10.90 10.25
C ARG A 206 -5.30 -11.09 11.36
N ARG A 207 -4.94 -10.00 12.04
CA ARG A 207 -4.00 -10.02 13.15
C ARG A 207 -4.60 -10.80 14.33
N ARG A 208 -3.92 -11.86 14.74
CA ARG A 208 -4.28 -12.63 15.94
C ARG A 208 -4.05 -11.86 17.24
#